data_20eb23e4024ac0ba08ab288de82f81fd
#
_entry.id   20eb23e4024ac0ba08ab288de82f81fd
#
_cell.length_a   1.000
_cell.length_b   1.000
_cell.length_c   1.000
_cell.angle_alpha   90.00
_cell.angle_beta   90.00
_cell.angle_gamma   90.00
#
_symmetry.space_group_name_H-M   'P 1'
#
loop_
_entity.id
_entity.type
_entity.pdbx_description
1 polymer ?
#
loop_
_entity_poly.entity_id
_entity_poly.type
_entity_poly.pdbx_seq_one_letter_code
_entity_poly.pdbx_strand_id
1 'polypeptide(L)'
;MLRRCSSRMLSRISVRQYADAVNITGSVRAAYAKGMAARPLDKLLLPKSMYGGINYVTLLTGSTIIGQQGAQFVTSLLQSSRVPVETQIIEAGQDDEYFNSVLRNRSAVHVDIQADGPAKEKALKISNDLDLYVFKTRTRSFPGFNCRFPGVDIQMIGQNNMGNYSELEYSPVKGVVEALSVVTQKSNEKYLKHAFAAAAKAGRKRVTLINKAKEWPISDGSLVEAATQMHCDYKHCLELELMEVEEAVSRLITDPAYFDCLFASDRYATFLSTICSGVCGGANLFSAVEIGDHHAVFKPLQTKLSLTNYATLSAYGIVATIVDLFQHLGHDKCADALWSEMLRTMDEGIRTQEFGGKDNGEYVICNIVNNLRCRSLGMA
;
A
#
# COMPACT_ATOMS: atom_id res chain seq x y z
N MET A 1 -7.10 -31.73 38.77
CA MET A 1 -8.01 -30.58 38.77
C MET A 1 -7.37 -29.46 37.98
N LEU A 2 -7.53 -29.51 36.66
CA LEU A 2 -7.05 -28.46 35.74
C LEU A 2 -8.21 -27.48 35.52
N ARG A 3 -8.10 -26.31 36.12
CA ARG A 3 -9.06 -25.20 35.87
C ARG A 3 -8.90 -24.73 34.44
N ARG A 4 -9.96 -24.84 33.65
CA ARG A 4 -10.14 -24.21 32.37
C ARG A 4 -10.02 -22.68 32.55
N CYS A 5 -8.91 -22.11 32.16
CA CYS A 5 -8.78 -20.67 32.01
C CYS A 5 -9.57 -20.28 30.74
N SER A 6 -10.65 -19.55 30.93
CA SER A 6 -11.56 -19.17 29.83
C SER A 6 -10.86 -18.24 28.85
N SER A 7 -10.93 -18.57 27.59
CA SER A 7 -10.38 -17.84 26.43
C SER A 7 -10.92 -16.42 26.22
N ARG A 8 -11.68 -15.86 27.15
CA ARG A 8 -12.26 -14.52 27.09
C ARG A 8 -11.42 -13.40 27.74
N MET A 9 -10.31 -13.71 28.43
CA MET A 9 -9.50 -12.69 29.11
C MET A 9 -8.31 -12.14 28.33
N LEU A 10 -7.97 -12.70 27.18
CA LEU A 10 -6.79 -12.25 26.40
C LEU A 10 -7.09 -11.21 25.31
N SER A 11 -8.34 -10.84 25.09
CA SER A 11 -8.73 -9.99 23.96
C SER A 11 -8.74 -8.47 24.21
N ARG A 12 -8.39 -8.02 25.44
CA ARG A 12 -8.31 -6.58 25.75
C ARG A 12 -7.18 -6.33 26.76
N ILE A 13 -5.95 -6.56 26.37
CA ILE A 13 -4.83 -5.98 27.08
C ILE A 13 -4.86 -4.47 26.76
N SER A 14 -5.05 -3.64 27.78
CA SER A 14 -4.97 -2.20 27.59
C SER A 14 -3.56 -1.87 27.09
N VAL A 15 -3.43 -0.87 26.22
CA VAL A 15 -2.15 -0.39 25.69
C VAL A 15 -1.10 -0.21 26.80
N ARG A 16 -1.55 0.21 27.97
CA ARG A 16 -0.72 0.41 29.17
C ARG A 16 -0.19 -0.92 29.74
N GLN A 17 -1.01 -1.97 29.77
CA GLN A 17 -0.59 -3.31 30.24
C GLN A 17 0.37 -3.99 29.27
N TYR A 18 0.22 -3.73 27.96
CA TYR A 18 1.14 -4.26 26.95
C TYR A 18 2.52 -3.58 27.04
N ALA A 19 2.57 -2.28 27.19
CA ALA A 19 3.81 -1.51 27.37
C ALA A 19 4.53 -1.90 28.68
N ASP A 20 3.78 -2.17 29.74
CA ASP A 20 4.33 -2.63 31.04
C ASP A 20 4.84 -4.08 30.96
N ALA A 21 4.22 -4.94 30.15
CA ALA A 21 4.66 -6.33 29.94
C ALA A 21 5.94 -6.45 29.11
N VAL A 22 6.24 -5.44 28.27
CA VAL A 22 7.43 -5.43 27.39
C VAL A 22 8.68 -4.86 28.09
N ASN A 23 8.61 -4.48 29.37
CA ASN A 23 9.76 -4.02 30.17
C ASN A 23 10.61 -2.91 29.49
N ILE A 24 9.95 -1.95 28.85
CA ILE A 24 10.62 -0.84 28.17
C ILE A 24 11.22 0.11 29.23
N THR A 25 12.53 0.27 29.20
CA THR A 25 13.28 1.03 30.22
C THR A 25 12.87 2.50 30.30
N GLY A 26 12.78 3.02 31.53
CA GLY A 26 12.30 4.39 31.81
C GLY A 26 13.07 5.53 31.13
N SER A 27 14.30 5.27 30.61
CA SER A 27 15.11 6.25 29.86
C SER A 27 14.51 6.58 28.48
N VAL A 28 13.86 5.63 27.82
CA VAL A 28 13.19 5.83 26.53
C VAL A 28 11.90 6.63 26.74
N ARG A 29 11.13 6.35 27.81
CA ARG A 29 9.93 7.12 28.19
C ARG A 29 10.21 8.62 28.40
N ALA A 30 11.34 8.96 29.04
CA ALA A 30 11.70 10.34 29.33
C ALA A 30 12.10 11.14 28.09
N ALA A 31 12.70 10.49 27.10
CA ALA A 31 13.10 11.11 25.83
C ALA A 31 11.88 11.49 24.96
N TYR A 32 10.86 10.63 24.95
CA TYR A 32 9.64 10.88 24.18
C TYR A 32 8.74 11.95 24.78
N ALA A 33 8.62 12.00 26.09
CA ALA A 33 7.76 12.98 26.78
C ALA A 33 8.21 14.45 26.57
N LYS A 34 9.47 14.70 26.27
CA LYS A 34 10.02 16.04 26.04
C LYS A 34 9.86 16.58 24.62
N GLY A 35 9.51 15.74 23.64
CA GLY A 35 9.51 16.13 22.22
C GLY A 35 8.16 16.39 21.58
N MET A 36 7.06 16.03 22.24
CA MET A 36 5.73 16.07 21.62
C MET A 36 4.85 17.16 22.25
N ALA A 37 5.14 18.41 21.95
CA ALA A 37 4.07 19.41 21.95
C ALA A 37 3.10 19.03 20.80
N ALA A 38 1.79 19.01 21.10
CA ALA A 38 0.74 18.71 20.11
C ALA A 38 0.96 19.56 18.85
N ARG A 39 1.40 18.91 17.77
CA ARG A 39 1.55 19.58 16.48
C ARG A 39 0.23 19.47 15.74
N PRO A 40 -0.26 20.55 15.13
CA PRO A 40 -1.42 20.47 14.27
C PRO A 40 -1.14 19.42 13.18
N LEU A 41 -2.20 18.67 12.82
CA LEU A 41 -2.18 17.72 11.69
C LEU A 41 -1.56 18.41 10.48
N ASP A 42 -0.30 18.08 10.16
CA ASP A 42 0.32 18.57 8.94
C ASP A 42 -0.54 18.05 7.80
N LYS A 43 -1.11 18.94 7.04
CA LYS A 43 -1.83 18.60 5.82
C LYS A 43 -0.86 17.82 4.96
N LEU A 44 -1.23 16.60 4.57
CA LEU A 44 -0.51 15.85 3.55
C LEU A 44 -0.38 16.78 2.34
N LEU A 45 0.84 17.21 2.06
CA LEU A 45 1.10 18.12 0.94
C LEU A 45 0.86 17.32 -0.34
N LEU A 46 -0.29 17.55 -0.97
CA LEU A 46 -0.52 17.05 -2.32
C LEU A 46 0.49 17.69 -3.26
N PRO A 47 1.05 16.94 -4.21
CA PRO A 47 1.93 17.54 -5.21
C PRO A 47 1.14 18.62 -5.97
N LYS A 48 1.70 19.82 -6.00
CA LYS A 48 1.12 20.91 -6.80
C LYS A 48 1.49 20.71 -8.26
N SER A 49 0.59 21.13 -9.15
CA SER A 49 0.91 21.24 -10.57
C SER A 49 2.18 22.07 -10.76
N MET A 50 3.14 21.53 -11.51
CA MET A 50 4.42 22.20 -11.74
C MET A 50 4.39 23.15 -12.94
N TYR A 51 3.51 22.91 -13.92
CA TYR A 51 3.48 23.67 -15.18
C TYR A 51 2.04 23.98 -15.60
N GLY A 52 1.62 25.24 -15.48
CA GLY A 52 0.38 25.73 -16.08
C GLY A 52 -0.91 25.01 -15.69
N GLY A 53 -0.95 24.35 -14.51
CA GLY A 53 -2.11 23.55 -14.07
C GLY A 53 -2.07 22.09 -14.51
N ILE A 54 -1.09 21.66 -15.29
CA ILE A 54 -0.91 20.28 -15.74
C ILE A 54 0.05 19.53 -14.81
N ASN A 55 -0.37 18.38 -14.32
CA ASN A 55 0.48 17.48 -13.56
C ASN A 55 1.23 16.53 -14.50
N TYR A 56 2.56 16.52 -14.41
CA TYR A 56 3.37 15.54 -15.12
C TYR A 56 3.62 14.32 -14.25
N VAL A 57 3.42 13.14 -14.82
CA VAL A 57 3.62 11.85 -14.16
C VAL A 57 4.61 11.02 -14.97
N THR A 58 5.61 10.47 -14.30
CA THR A 58 6.57 9.58 -14.93
C THR A 58 5.97 8.19 -15.06
N LEU A 59 5.91 7.66 -16.27
CA LEU A 59 5.43 6.30 -16.54
C LEU A 59 6.61 5.40 -16.87
N LEU A 60 6.99 4.53 -15.94
CA LEU A 60 8.02 3.53 -16.16
C LEU A 60 7.39 2.24 -16.70
N THR A 61 7.85 1.81 -17.85
CA THR A 61 7.38 0.60 -18.54
C THR A 61 8.48 -0.42 -18.67
N GLY A 62 8.12 -1.71 -18.57
CA GLY A 62 9.02 -2.79 -18.95
C GLY A 62 9.36 -2.73 -20.45
N SER A 63 10.52 -3.28 -20.81
CA SER A 63 10.94 -3.40 -22.23
C SER A 63 10.17 -4.47 -23.01
N THR A 64 9.21 -5.13 -22.37
CA THR A 64 8.40 -6.21 -22.95
C THR A 64 7.20 -5.66 -23.71
N ILE A 65 6.62 -6.49 -24.60
CA ILE A 65 5.36 -6.17 -25.31
C ILE A 65 4.24 -5.89 -24.29
N ILE A 66 4.25 -6.59 -23.16
CA ILE A 66 3.27 -6.42 -22.07
C ILE A 66 3.42 -5.03 -21.42
N GLY A 67 4.65 -4.58 -21.19
CA GLY A 67 4.93 -3.25 -20.66
C GLY A 67 4.42 -2.15 -21.59
N GLN A 68 4.64 -2.29 -22.90
CA GLN A 68 4.14 -1.33 -23.91
C GLN A 68 2.61 -1.30 -23.97
N GLN A 69 1.95 -2.47 -23.91
CA GLN A 69 0.47 -2.53 -23.82
C GLN A 69 -0.04 -1.86 -22.53
N GLY A 70 0.62 -2.08 -21.41
CA GLY A 70 0.28 -1.44 -20.16
C GLY A 70 0.42 0.08 -20.21
N ALA A 71 1.45 0.59 -20.85
CA ALA A 71 1.62 2.03 -21.09
C ALA A 71 0.49 2.62 -21.93
N GLN A 72 0.06 1.89 -22.97
CA GLN A 72 -1.09 2.28 -23.78
C GLN A 72 -2.38 2.31 -22.96
N PHE A 73 -2.60 1.35 -22.07
CA PHE A 73 -3.75 1.32 -21.17
C PHE A 73 -3.77 2.52 -20.23
N VAL A 74 -2.64 2.81 -19.56
CA VAL A 74 -2.51 3.98 -18.69
C VAL A 74 -2.80 5.27 -19.48
N THR A 75 -2.17 5.45 -20.61
CA THR A 75 -2.35 6.65 -21.43
C THR A 75 -3.81 6.81 -21.90
N SER A 76 -4.46 5.73 -22.32
CA SER A 76 -5.86 5.75 -22.75
C SER A 76 -6.82 6.10 -21.61
N LEU A 77 -6.57 5.59 -20.41
CA LEU A 77 -7.36 5.90 -19.21
C LEU A 77 -7.20 7.36 -18.79
N LEU A 78 -5.98 7.89 -18.78
CA LEU A 78 -5.70 9.30 -18.45
C LEU A 78 -6.36 10.24 -19.44
N GLN A 79 -6.23 10.00 -20.73
CA GLN A 79 -6.84 10.83 -21.80
C GLN A 79 -8.37 10.80 -21.72
N SER A 80 -8.98 9.62 -21.48
CA SER A 80 -10.44 9.49 -21.40
C SER A 80 -11.03 10.15 -20.16
N SER A 81 -10.28 10.24 -19.09
CA SER A 81 -10.71 10.86 -17.82
C SER A 81 -10.69 12.37 -17.85
N ARG A 82 -10.13 13.01 -18.91
CA ARG A 82 -10.00 14.47 -19.07
C ARG A 82 -9.37 15.20 -17.87
N VAL A 83 -8.57 14.50 -17.10
CA VAL A 83 -7.80 15.09 -16.01
C VAL A 83 -6.57 15.78 -16.61
N PRO A 84 -6.15 16.95 -16.11
CA PRO A 84 -4.96 17.65 -16.60
C PRO A 84 -3.69 16.93 -16.13
N VAL A 85 -3.46 15.72 -16.63
CA VAL A 85 -2.31 14.87 -16.34
C VAL A 85 -1.68 14.44 -17.66
N GLU A 86 -0.39 14.70 -17.80
CA GLU A 86 0.44 14.22 -18.90
C GLU A 86 1.47 13.21 -18.42
N THR A 87 1.77 12.23 -19.26
CA THR A 87 2.73 11.17 -18.94
C THR A 87 4.03 11.37 -19.69
N GLN A 88 5.15 11.24 -18.96
CA GLN A 88 6.48 11.06 -19.54
C GLN A 88 6.81 9.58 -19.49
N ILE A 89 6.81 8.92 -20.64
CA ILE A 89 7.08 7.48 -20.74
C ILE A 89 8.60 7.28 -20.78
N ILE A 90 9.08 6.38 -19.91
CA ILE A 90 10.49 5.99 -19.83
C ILE A 90 10.56 4.46 -19.81
N GLU A 91 11.43 3.89 -20.62
CA GLU A 91 11.62 2.44 -20.66
C GLU A 91 12.58 1.97 -19.56
N ALA A 92 12.32 0.78 -19.04
CA ALA A 92 13.19 0.15 -18.05
C ALA A 92 14.60 -0.07 -18.62
N GLY A 93 15.61 0.40 -17.90
CA GLY A 93 17.01 0.41 -18.34
C GLY A 93 17.62 1.81 -18.48
N GLN A 94 16.79 2.85 -18.48
CA GLN A 94 17.20 4.25 -18.47
C GLN A 94 17.12 4.80 -17.02
N ASP A 95 17.88 4.22 -16.12
CA ASP A 95 17.73 4.46 -14.67
C ASP A 95 17.98 5.91 -14.26
N ASP A 96 18.99 6.57 -14.84
CA ASP A 96 19.32 7.97 -14.53
C ASP A 96 18.23 8.93 -15.05
N GLU A 97 17.69 8.67 -16.25
CA GLU A 97 16.60 9.46 -16.81
C GLU A 97 15.32 9.28 -16.01
N TYR A 98 15.02 8.03 -15.61
CA TYR A 98 13.89 7.72 -14.74
C TYR A 98 14.01 8.45 -13.40
N PHE A 99 15.15 8.34 -12.72
CA PHE A 99 15.36 8.98 -11.42
C PHE A 99 15.20 10.51 -11.51
N ASN A 100 15.83 11.13 -12.50
CA ASN A 100 15.70 12.57 -12.74
C ASN A 100 14.27 12.99 -13.07
N SER A 101 13.54 12.18 -13.82
CA SER A 101 12.14 12.44 -14.15
C SER A 101 11.25 12.37 -12.92
N VAL A 102 11.42 11.36 -12.06
CA VAL A 102 10.65 11.22 -10.81
C VAL A 102 10.95 12.35 -9.84
N LEU A 103 12.22 12.76 -9.70
CA LEU A 103 12.58 13.90 -8.87
C LEU A 103 11.87 15.18 -9.32
N ARG A 104 11.71 15.38 -10.63
CA ARG A 104 11.01 16.53 -11.19
C ARG A 104 9.49 16.42 -11.08
N ASN A 105 8.92 15.28 -11.47
CA ASN A 105 7.48 15.08 -11.60
C ASN A 105 6.81 14.70 -10.27
N ARG A 106 7.58 14.22 -9.29
CA ARG A 106 7.17 13.81 -7.94
C ARG A 106 6.24 12.59 -7.89
N SER A 107 5.59 12.24 -8.99
CA SER A 107 4.69 11.09 -9.08
C SER A 107 5.14 10.19 -10.22
N ALA A 108 5.17 8.89 -9.97
CA ALA A 108 5.49 7.88 -10.97
C ALA A 108 4.47 6.74 -10.96
N VAL A 109 4.23 6.16 -12.14
CA VAL A 109 3.45 4.94 -12.31
C VAL A 109 4.37 3.86 -12.88
N HIS A 110 4.40 2.72 -12.24
CA HIS A 110 5.16 1.57 -12.71
C HIS A 110 4.22 0.56 -13.35
N VAL A 111 4.56 0.10 -14.55
CA VAL A 111 3.82 -0.89 -15.31
C VAL A 111 4.77 -1.99 -15.77
N ASP A 112 4.44 -3.25 -15.46
CA ASP A 112 5.24 -4.41 -15.84
C ASP A 112 6.71 -4.34 -15.40
N ILE A 113 6.93 -4.01 -14.14
CA ILE A 113 8.25 -4.19 -13.55
C ILE A 113 8.35 -5.64 -13.11
N GLN A 114 9.12 -6.43 -13.84
CA GLN A 114 9.37 -7.81 -13.49
C GLN A 114 9.98 -7.88 -12.08
N ALA A 115 9.30 -8.60 -11.20
CA ALA A 115 9.68 -8.70 -9.81
C ALA A 115 10.93 -9.61 -9.57
N ASP A 116 11.69 -9.95 -10.62
CA ASP A 116 12.83 -10.86 -10.58
C ASP A 116 14.14 -10.26 -11.08
N GLY A 117 15.22 -10.69 -10.47
CA GLY A 117 16.58 -10.37 -10.91
C GLY A 117 16.93 -8.89 -10.79
N PRO A 118 17.73 -8.34 -11.72
CA PRO A 118 18.25 -6.97 -11.65
C PRO A 118 17.19 -5.89 -11.55
N ALA A 119 15.99 -6.14 -12.08
CA ALA A 119 14.88 -5.18 -12.02
C ALA A 119 14.33 -5.00 -10.60
N LYS A 120 14.35 -6.05 -9.78
CA LYS A 120 13.95 -5.97 -8.36
C LYS A 120 14.95 -5.14 -7.55
N GLU A 121 16.24 -5.38 -7.72
CA GLU A 121 17.29 -4.62 -7.06
C GLU A 121 17.20 -3.13 -7.40
N LYS A 122 16.95 -2.82 -8.67
CA LYS A 122 16.75 -1.44 -9.14
C LYS A 122 15.51 -0.78 -8.54
N ALA A 123 14.38 -1.47 -8.50
CA ALA A 123 13.16 -0.95 -7.91
C ALA A 123 13.34 -0.67 -6.42
N LEU A 124 14.03 -1.56 -5.69
CA LEU A 124 14.32 -1.38 -4.27
C LEU A 124 15.31 -0.22 -4.05
N LYS A 125 16.35 -0.11 -4.89
CA LYS A 125 17.28 1.01 -4.86
C LYS A 125 16.56 2.34 -5.08
N ILE A 126 15.66 2.41 -6.05
CA ILE A 126 14.85 3.61 -6.31
C ILE A 126 13.99 3.96 -5.11
N SER A 127 13.33 2.99 -4.46
CA SER A 127 12.52 3.22 -3.26
C SER A 127 13.37 3.75 -2.10
N ASN A 128 14.61 3.26 -1.96
CA ASN A 128 15.54 3.75 -0.95
C ASN A 128 16.07 5.16 -1.27
N ASP A 129 16.46 5.41 -2.52
CA ASP A 129 17.04 6.69 -2.95
C ASP A 129 15.98 7.83 -2.91
N LEU A 130 14.72 7.53 -3.15
CA LEU A 130 13.59 8.46 -3.05
C LEU A 130 12.98 8.54 -1.64
N ASP A 131 13.51 7.78 -0.68
CA ASP A 131 13.01 7.68 0.70
C ASP A 131 11.48 7.41 0.75
N LEU A 132 11.04 6.37 0.01
CA LEU A 132 9.65 5.93 -0.01
C LEU A 132 9.36 5.03 1.19
N TYR A 133 9.15 5.61 2.34
CA TYR A 133 9.09 4.93 3.64
C TYR A 133 7.72 4.35 4.00
N VAL A 134 6.68 4.61 3.22
CA VAL A 134 5.33 4.08 3.43
C VAL A 134 4.91 3.24 2.25
N PHE A 135 4.41 2.05 2.54
CA PHE A 135 3.69 1.19 1.61
C PHE A 135 2.20 1.23 1.94
N LYS A 136 1.37 1.54 0.99
CA LYS A 136 -0.09 1.62 1.17
C LYS A 136 -0.80 0.77 0.12
N THR A 137 -1.77 -0.03 0.56
CA THR A 137 -2.72 -0.71 -0.33
C THR A 137 -4.11 -0.72 0.29
N ARG A 138 -5.13 -0.81 -0.52
CA ARG A 138 -6.52 -0.94 -0.08
C ARG A 138 -7.15 -2.13 -0.77
N THR A 139 -7.57 -3.11 0.02
CA THR A 139 -8.21 -4.33 -0.47
C THR A 139 -9.68 -4.34 -0.12
N ARG A 140 -10.53 -4.60 -1.11
CA ARG A 140 -11.99 -4.61 -0.96
C ARG A 140 -12.59 -5.83 -1.63
N SER A 141 -13.67 -6.37 -1.07
CA SER A 141 -14.49 -7.34 -1.79
C SER A 141 -15.32 -6.63 -2.85
N PHE A 142 -15.39 -7.22 -4.04
CA PHE A 142 -16.15 -6.66 -5.17
C PHE A 142 -17.54 -7.26 -5.23
N PRO A 143 -18.59 -6.43 -5.43
CA PRO A 143 -19.94 -6.91 -5.71
C PRO A 143 -19.94 -7.79 -6.97
N GLY A 144 -20.75 -8.83 -6.99
CA GLY A 144 -20.82 -9.74 -8.14
C GLY A 144 -19.62 -10.67 -8.36
N PHE A 145 -18.56 -10.53 -7.54
CA PHE A 145 -17.42 -11.42 -7.54
C PHE A 145 -17.60 -12.53 -6.50
N ASN A 146 -17.28 -13.77 -6.84
CA ASN A 146 -17.32 -14.88 -5.88
C ASN A 146 -16.16 -14.79 -4.87
N CYS A 147 -16.16 -13.72 -4.06
CA CYS A 147 -15.27 -13.64 -2.92
C CYS A 147 -15.82 -14.44 -1.76
N ARG A 148 -14.93 -15.13 -1.04
CA ARG A 148 -15.31 -15.91 0.14
C ARG A 148 -16.00 -15.04 1.21
N PHE A 149 -15.60 -13.76 1.33
CA PHE A 149 -16.11 -12.84 2.33
C PHE A 149 -16.61 -11.55 1.65
N PRO A 150 -17.93 -11.31 1.68
CA PRO A 150 -18.49 -10.04 1.19
C PRO A 150 -18.27 -8.91 2.20
N GLY A 151 -18.24 -7.66 1.72
CA GLY A 151 -18.22 -6.48 2.58
C GLY A 151 -16.88 -6.17 3.24
N VAL A 152 -15.79 -6.77 2.79
CA VAL A 152 -14.43 -6.47 3.28
C VAL A 152 -13.93 -5.16 2.67
N ASP A 153 -13.37 -4.27 3.49
CA ASP A 153 -12.67 -3.06 3.07
C ASP A 153 -11.53 -2.77 4.04
N ILE A 154 -10.36 -3.28 3.75
CA ILE A 154 -9.17 -3.17 4.60
C ILE A 154 -8.17 -2.21 3.95
N GLN A 155 -7.72 -1.22 4.72
CA GLN A 155 -6.61 -0.37 4.34
C GLN A 155 -5.34 -0.83 5.05
N MET A 156 -4.36 -1.27 4.30
CA MET A 156 -3.02 -1.60 4.82
C MET A 156 -2.11 -0.39 4.63
N ILE A 157 -1.44 0.01 5.70
CA ILE A 157 -0.36 1.00 5.68
C ILE A 157 0.83 0.37 6.37
N GLY A 158 1.86 0.05 5.63
CA GLY A 158 3.06 -0.62 6.11
C GLY A 158 4.30 0.26 6.03
N GLN A 159 5.29 -0.05 6.83
CA GLN A 159 6.64 0.46 6.63
C GLN A 159 7.22 -0.08 5.31
N ASN A 160 7.99 0.75 4.63
CA ASN A 160 8.77 0.40 3.46
C ASN A 160 10.22 0.85 3.67
N ASN A 161 11.15 0.48 2.85
CA ASN A 161 12.58 0.86 2.82
C ASN A 161 13.36 0.79 4.16
N MET A 162 12.85 0.08 5.17
CA MET A 162 13.39 -0.01 6.53
C MET A 162 13.62 -1.47 6.93
N GLY A 163 14.24 -1.68 8.08
CA GLY A 163 14.35 -2.99 8.70
C GLY A 163 15.08 -4.01 7.80
N ASN A 164 14.34 -4.94 7.26
CA ASN A 164 14.86 -5.98 6.38
C ASN A 164 15.26 -5.47 5.00
N TYR A 165 14.69 -4.35 4.55
CA TYR A 165 15.09 -3.71 3.28
C TYR A 165 16.43 -2.96 3.37
N SER A 166 17.10 -2.98 4.53
CA SER A 166 18.48 -2.51 4.64
C SER A 166 19.49 -3.37 3.86
N GLU A 167 19.08 -4.61 3.51
CA GLU A 167 19.89 -5.58 2.72
C GLU A 167 21.30 -5.83 3.27
N LEU A 168 21.45 -5.73 4.59
CA LEU A 168 22.73 -5.92 5.26
C LEU A 168 22.90 -7.40 5.63
N GLU A 169 23.60 -8.12 4.79
CA GLU A 169 23.97 -9.50 5.03
C GLU A 169 25.50 -9.67 4.96
N TYR A 170 26.06 -10.47 5.84
CA TYR A 170 27.46 -10.84 5.81
C TYR A 170 27.70 -12.26 6.33
N SER A 171 28.82 -12.83 5.91
CA SER A 171 29.23 -14.16 6.36
C SER A 171 30.53 -14.05 7.14
N PRO A 172 30.49 -14.10 8.49
CA PRO A 172 31.68 -14.00 9.33
C PRO A 172 32.61 -15.21 9.17
N VAL A 173 32.05 -16.41 9.00
CA VAL A 173 32.77 -17.65 8.75
C VAL A 173 32.01 -18.53 7.78
N LYS A 174 32.67 -19.44 7.11
CA LYS A 174 32.04 -20.37 6.16
C LYS A 174 30.91 -21.16 6.82
N GLY A 175 29.72 -21.04 6.26
CA GLY A 175 28.51 -21.74 6.73
C GLY A 175 27.67 -20.95 7.76
N VAL A 176 28.09 -19.72 8.13
CA VAL A 176 27.31 -18.81 8.97
C VAL A 176 26.98 -17.56 8.16
N VAL A 177 25.70 -17.21 8.10
CA VAL A 177 25.21 -15.96 7.48
C VAL A 177 24.43 -15.18 8.52
N GLU A 178 24.74 -13.93 8.66
CA GLU A 178 24.04 -12.99 9.53
C GLU A 178 23.36 -11.91 8.69
N ALA A 179 22.07 -11.68 8.97
CA ALA A 179 21.26 -10.63 8.35
C ALA A 179 20.85 -9.60 9.40
N LEU A 180 21.07 -8.33 9.13
CA LEU A 180 20.77 -7.24 10.04
C LEU A 180 19.48 -6.53 9.60
N SER A 181 18.52 -6.45 10.51
CA SER A 181 17.35 -5.61 10.35
C SER A 181 17.57 -4.31 11.13
N VAL A 182 17.68 -3.19 10.42
CA VAL A 182 17.98 -1.89 11.03
C VAL A 182 16.68 -1.10 11.25
N VAL A 183 16.34 -0.90 12.52
CA VAL A 183 15.16 -0.13 12.93
C VAL A 183 15.62 1.09 13.70
N THR A 184 15.15 2.28 13.31
CA THR A 184 15.47 3.53 14.02
C THR A 184 14.20 4.18 14.55
N GLN A 185 14.32 4.83 15.71
CA GLN A 185 13.22 5.58 16.31
C GLN A 185 12.66 6.64 15.35
N LYS A 186 13.55 7.39 14.70
CA LYS A 186 13.19 8.46 13.75
C LYS A 186 12.34 7.92 12.59
N SER A 187 12.66 6.75 12.07
CA SER A 187 11.90 6.15 10.97
C SER A 187 10.55 5.61 11.44
N ASN A 188 10.47 5.04 12.64
CA ASN A 188 9.20 4.66 13.24
C ASN A 188 8.27 5.88 13.42
N GLU A 189 8.79 6.96 13.97
CA GLU A 189 8.02 8.21 14.13
C GLU A 189 7.56 8.79 12.79
N LYS A 190 8.45 8.84 11.80
CA LYS A 190 8.16 9.34 10.46
C LYS A 190 7.05 8.53 9.79
N TYR A 191 7.16 7.21 9.83
CA TYR A 191 6.17 6.29 9.31
C TYR A 191 4.82 6.46 10.02
N LEU A 192 4.81 6.40 11.35
CA LEU A 192 3.57 6.47 12.13
C LEU A 192 2.86 7.80 11.97
N LYS A 193 3.60 8.91 11.90
CA LYS A 193 3.03 10.24 11.62
C LYS A 193 2.22 10.23 10.33
N HIS A 194 2.79 9.66 9.27
CA HIS A 194 2.10 9.52 7.99
C HIS A 194 0.93 8.56 8.09
N ALA A 195 1.11 7.40 8.72
CA ALA A 195 0.11 6.34 8.81
C ALA A 195 -1.15 6.79 9.55
N PHE A 196 -1.00 7.42 10.72
CA PHE A 196 -2.13 7.96 11.48
C PHE A 196 -2.84 9.09 10.73
N ALA A 197 -2.10 10.01 10.11
CA ALA A 197 -2.69 11.08 9.30
C ALA A 197 -3.46 10.52 8.09
N ALA A 198 -2.93 9.51 7.42
CA ALA A 198 -3.58 8.87 6.29
C ALA A 198 -4.84 8.08 6.70
N ALA A 199 -4.81 7.37 7.83
CA ALA A 199 -5.97 6.66 8.36
C ALA A 199 -7.09 7.63 8.77
N ALA A 200 -6.75 8.71 9.47
CA ALA A 200 -7.71 9.75 9.86
C ALA A 200 -8.32 10.46 8.64
N LYS A 201 -7.49 10.82 7.64
CA LYS A 201 -7.96 11.42 6.38
C LYS A 201 -8.91 10.49 5.61
N ALA A 202 -8.65 9.18 5.65
CA ALA A 202 -9.50 8.18 5.01
C ALA A 202 -10.80 7.88 5.80
N GLY A 203 -11.01 8.52 6.95
CA GLY A 203 -12.19 8.32 7.79
C GLY A 203 -12.26 6.94 8.44
N ARG A 204 -11.11 6.26 8.61
CA ARG A 204 -11.03 4.99 9.32
C ARG A 204 -11.33 5.20 10.81
N LYS A 205 -11.86 4.18 11.46
CA LYS A 205 -12.25 4.27 12.88
C LYS A 205 -11.32 3.47 13.79
N ARG A 206 -10.87 2.32 13.32
CA ARG A 206 -10.01 1.41 14.07
C ARG A 206 -8.72 1.10 13.31
N VAL A 207 -7.62 1.26 14.02
CA VAL A 207 -6.29 0.89 13.54
C VAL A 207 -5.80 -0.28 14.36
N THR A 208 -5.45 -1.38 13.71
CA THR A 208 -4.81 -2.54 14.34
C THR A 208 -3.33 -2.54 13.96
N LEU A 209 -2.45 -2.31 14.94
CA LEU A 209 -1.00 -2.41 14.77
C LEU A 209 -0.57 -3.87 14.97
N ILE A 210 -0.06 -4.45 13.89
CA ILE A 210 0.46 -5.82 13.90
C ILE A 210 1.91 -5.81 14.36
N ASN A 211 2.21 -6.64 15.35
CA ASN A 211 3.53 -6.68 15.95
C ASN A 211 3.87 -8.07 16.51
N LYS A 212 5.12 -8.25 16.88
CA LYS A 212 5.63 -9.41 17.58
C LYS A 212 6.56 -8.98 18.74
N ALA A 213 6.13 -7.97 19.49
CA ALA A 213 6.95 -7.32 20.51
C ALA A 213 7.30 -8.23 21.68
N LYS A 214 6.58 -9.33 21.91
CA LYS A 214 6.95 -10.34 22.91
C LYS A 214 8.25 -11.04 22.56
N GLU A 215 8.47 -11.35 21.29
CA GLU A 215 9.69 -12.00 20.80
C GLU A 215 10.77 -11.00 20.39
N TRP A 216 10.34 -9.86 19.88
CA TRP A 216 11.23 -8.77 19.41
C TRP A 216 11.00 -7.47 20.19
N PRO A 217 11.31 -7.44 21.50
CA PRO A 217 10.95 -6.32 22.38
C PRO A 217 11.68 -5.01 22.03
N ILE A 218 12.85 -5.08 21.38
CA ILE A 218 13.60 -3.87 21.01
C ILE A 218 13.12 -3.32 19.67
N SER A 219 12.98 -4.12 18.62
CA SER A 219 12.57 -3.65 17.29
C SER A 219 11.06 -3.38 17.20
N ASP A 220 10.25 -4.41 17.36
CA ASP A 220 8.78 -4.26 17.29
C ASP A 220 8.25 -3.51 18.52
N GLY A 221 8.87 -3.70 19.70
CA GLY A 221 8.52 -2.95 20.91
C GLY A 221 8.70 -1.45 20.76
N SER A 222 9.75 -0.99 20.09
CA SER A 222 9.93 0.45 19.80
C SER A 222 8.85 1.01 18.89
N LEU A 223 8.38 0.23 17.92
CA LEU A 223 7.26 0.61 17.05
C LEU A 223 5.94 0.72 17.84
N VAL A 224 5.67 -0.25 18.72
CA VAL A 224 4.49 -0.27 19.60
C VAL A 224 4.51 0.94 20.54
N GLU A 225 5.65 1.26 21.14
CA GLU A 225 5.78 2.41 22.02
C GLU A 225 5.54 3.71 21.28
N ALA A 226 6.16 3.92 20.14
CA ALA A 226 5.98 5.10 19.29
C ALA A 226 4.53 5.25 18.83
N ALA A 227 3.88 4.14 18.42
CA ALA A 227 2.47 4.15 18.02
C ALA A 227 1.54 4.51 19.18
N THR A 228 1.80 3.98 20.37
CA THR A 228 1.00 4.25 21.56
C THR A 228 1.09 5.73 21.96
N GLN A 229 2.27 6.34 21.86
CA GLN A 229 2.47 7.75 22.15
C GLN A 229 1.78 8.62 21.11
N MET A 230 1.98 8.34 19.83
CA MET A 230 1.37 9.12 18.75
C MET A 230 -0.15 8.99 18.71
N HIS A 231 -0.70 7.84 19.07
CA HIS A 231 -2.15 7.64 19.18
C HIS A 231 -2.81 8.63 20.17
N CYS A 232 -2.08 9.16 21.14
CA CYS A 232 -2.64 10.16 22.07
C CYS A 232 -3.23 11.37 21.35
N ASP A 233 -2.65 11.77 20.23
CA ASP A 233 -3.11 12.91 19.43
C ASP A 233 -4.35 12.56 18.58
N TYR A 234 -4.58 11.25 18.32
CA TYR A 234 -5.66 10.76 17.46
C TYR A 234 -6.79 10.04 18.20
N LYS A 235 -6.76 9.98 19.54
CA LYS A 235 -7.79 9.31 20.37
C LYS A 235 -9.21 9.76 20.10
N HIS A 236 -9.39 10.99 19.60
CA HIS A 236 -10.69 11.57 19.30
C HIS A 236 -11.33 11.00 18.01
N CYS A 237 -10.54 10.38 17.12
CA CYS A 237 -11.02 9.90 15.81
C CYS A 237 -10.61 8.46 15.48
N LEU A 238 -9.58 7.92 16.13
CA LEU A 238 -9.05 6.58 15.87
C LEU A 238 -8.95 5.77 17.16
N GLU A 239 -9.37 4.53 17.11
CA GLU A 239 -9.10 3.51 18.14
C GLU A 239 -7.87 2.71 17.75
N LEU A 240 -6.90 2.54 18.66
CA LEU A 240 -5.69 1.73 18.45
C LEU A 240 -5.82 0.39 19.14
N GLU A 241 -5.69 -0.67 18.39
CA GLU A 241 -5.59 -2.04 18.86
C GLU A 241 -4.20 -2.60 18.55
N LEU A 242 -3.61 -3.32 19.49
CA LEU A 242 -2.36 -4.04 19.30
C LEU A 242 -2.65 -5.52 19.15
N MET A 243 -2.14 -6.15 18.09
CA MET A 243 -2.39 -7.54 17.79
C MET A 243 -1.11 -8.26 17.38
N GLU A 244 -0.95 -9.50 17.80
CA GLU A 244 0.17 -10.33 17.34
C GLU A 244 -0.05 -10.84 15.93
N VAL A 245 1.04 -11.02 15.18
CA VAL A 245 1.01 -11.46 13.78
C VAL A 245 0.20 -12.74 13.59
N GLU A 246 0.39 -13.73 14.44
CA GLU A 246 -0.29 -15.03 14.34
C GLU A 246 -1.81 -14.90 14.53
N GLU A 247 -2.23 -14.10 15.49
CA GLU A 247 -3.64 -13.80 15.71
C GLU A 247 -4.23 -13.03 14.54
N ALA A 248 -3.52 -12.02 14.04
CA ALA A 248 -3.94 -11.22 12.91
C ALA A 248 -4.12 -12.06 11.64
N VAL A 249 -3.16 -12.93 11.33
CA VAL A 249 -3.25 -13.84 10.17
C VAL A 249 -4.42 -14.80 10.31
N SER A 250 -4.62 -15.39 11.50
CA SER A 250 -5.76 -16.27 11.76
C SER A 250 -7.08 -15.55 11.54
N ARG A 251 -7.23 -14.32 12.04
CA ARG A 251 -8.44 -13.50 11.87
C ARG A 251 -8.63 -13.04 10.42
N LEU A 252 -7.57 -12.66 9.71
CA LEU A 252 -7.66 -12.28 8.29
C LEU A 252 -8.23 -13.42 7.43
N ILE A 253 -7.94 -14.68 7.78
CA ILE A 253 -8.41 -15.84 7.04
C ILE A 253 -9.83 -16.25 7.46
N THR A 254 -10.21 -16.03 8.73
CA THR A 254 -11.50 -16.48 9.28
C THR A 254 -12.57 -15.39 9.28
N ASP A 255 -12.21 -14.15 9.58
CA ASP A 255 -13.10 -12.99 9.67
C ASP A 255 -12.38 -11.70 9.23
N PRO A 256 -12.09 -11.52 7.95
CA PRO A 256 -11.38 -10.33 7.47
C PRO A 256 -12.17 -9.02 7.65
N ALA A 257 -13.51 -9.08 7.76
CA ALA A 257 -14.35 -7.90 7.98
C ALA A 257 -14.14 -7.26 9.37
N TYR A 258 -13.47 -7.98 10.28
CA TYR A 258 -13.04 -7.43 11.56
C TYR A 258 -12.10 -6.24 11.40
N PHE A 259 -11.24 -6.23 10.38
CA PHE A 259 -10.22 -5.22 10.19
C PHE A 259 -10.72 -4.02 9.38
N ASP A 260 -10.37 -2.82 9.84
CA ASP A 260 -10.64 -1.56 9.12
C ASP A 260 -9.33 -0.99 8.54
N CYS A 261 -8.34 -0.74 9.42
CA CYS A 261 -7.02 -0.28 8.99
C CYS A 261 -5.93 -1.09 9.70
N LEU A 262 -4.94 -1.55 8.94
CA LEU A 262 -3.81 -2.32 9.44
C LEU A 262 -2.52 -1.51 9.35
N PHE A 263 -1.79 -1.44 10.45
CA PHE A 263 -0.42 -0.94 10.49
C PHE A 263 0.54 -2.10 10.70
N ALA A 264 1.65 -2.11 9.98
CA ALA A 264 2.65 -3.16 10.10
C ALA A 264 4.05 -2.62 9.81
N SER A 265 5.06 -3.23 10.46
CA SER A 265 6.46 -3.01 10.06
C SER A 265 6.74 -3.60 8.67
N ASP A 266 7.87 -3.25 8.08
CA ASP A 266 8.36 -3.78 6.80
C ASP A 266 8.36 -5.32 6.76
N ARG A 267 8.69 -5.94 7.88
CA ARG A 267 8.74 -7.42 8.03
C ARG A 267 7.43 -8.09 7.70
N TYR A 268 6.28 -7.47 8.02
CA TYR A 268 4.96 -8.07 7.89
C TYR A 268 4.09 -7.44 6.81
N ALA A 269 4.36 -6.19 6.43
CA ALA A 269 3.49 -5.40 5.56
C ALA A 269 3.19 -6.09 4.22
N THR A 270 4.22 -6.52 3.49
CA THR A 270 4.05 -7.17 2.18
C THR A 270 3.33 -8.50 2.30
N PHE A 271 3.67 -9.30 3.31
CA PHE A 271 3.04 -10.59 3.57
C PHE A 271 1.55 -10.44 3.89
N LEU A 272 1.20 -9.53 4.80
CA LEU A 272 -0.19 -9.28 5.18
C LEU A 272 -1.00 -8.70 4.02
N SER A 273 -0.40 -7.81 3.20
CA SER A 273 -1.08 -7.26 2.02
C SER A 273 -1.42 -8.35 1.00
N THR A 274 -0.55 -9.33 0.85
CA THR A 274 -0.79 -10.49 -0.03
C THR A 274 -1.94 -11.35 0.49
N ILE A 275 -2.02 -11.59 1.81
CA ILE A 275 -3.15 -12.32 2.42
C ILE A 275 -4.45 -11.54 2.23
N CYS A 276 -4.46 -10.24 2.55
CA CYS A 276 -5.65 -9.39 2.40
C CYS A 276 -6.16 -9.41 0.95
N SER A 277 -5.25 -9.29 -0.02
CA SER A 277 -5.63 -9.32 -1.43
C SER A 277 -6.15 -10.68 -1.88
N GLY A 278 -5.52 -11.79 -1.41
CA GLY A 278 -5.96 -13.15 -1.70
C GLY A 278 -7.36 -13.46 -1.18
N VAL A 279 -7.70 -12.98 0.02
CA VAL A 279 -9.04 -13.12 0.60
C VAL A 279 -10.11 -12.35 -0.19
N CYS A 280 -9.73 -11.23 -0.81
CA CYS A 280 -10.61 -10.36 -1.60
C CYS A 280 -10.67 -10.70 -3.10
N GLY A 281 -10.05 -11.79 -3.55
CA GLY A 281 -10.15 -12.26 -4.93
C GLY A 281 -8.83 -12.28 -5.71
N GLY A 282 -7.74 -11.79 -5.14
CA GLY A 282 -6.40 -11.86 -5.72
C GLY A 282 -5.70 -10.50 -5.86
N ALA A 283 -4.37 -10.55 -5.85
CA ALA A 283 -3.53 -9.34 -5.89
C ALA A 283 -3.73 -8.51 -7.17
N ASN A 284 -4.07 -9.17 -8.27
CA ASN A 284 -4.25 -8.52 -9.58
C ASN A 284 -5.45 -7.55 -9.66
N LEU A 285 -6.30 -7.49 -8.62
CA LEU A 285 -7.42 -6.55 -8.54
C LEU A 285 -7.03 -5.22 -7.90
N PHE A 286 -5.87 -5.15 -7.28
CA PHE A 286 -5.49 -4.04 -6.41
C PHE A 286 -4.21 -3.35 -6.87
N SER A 287 -4.01 -2.18 -6.33
CA SER A 287 -2.82 -1.35 -6.47
C SER A 287 -2.03 -1.28 -5.17
N ALA A 288 -0.79 -0.91 -5.30
CA ALA A 288 0.09 -0.53 -4.20
C ALA A 288 0.66 0.86 -4.47
N VAL A 289 0.79 1.64 -3.41
CA VAL A 289 1.39 2.97 -3.47
C VAL A 289 2.55 3.03 -2.49
N GLU A 290 3.71 3.41 -2.98
CA GLU A 290 4.87 3.71 -2.14
C GLU A 290 5.00 5.24 -2.02
N ILE A 291 5.08 5.73 -0.78
CA ILE A 291 4.97 7.16 -0.50
C ILE A 291 6.17 7.61 0.32
N GLY A 292 6.80 8.69 -0.12
CA GLY A 292 7.79 9.48 0.62
C GLY A 292 7.27 10.87 0.97
N ASP A 293 8.13 11.74 1.47
CA ASP A 293 7.74 13.11 1.82
C ASP A 293 7.36 13.94 0.57
N HIS A 294 8.04 13.69 -0.55
CA HIS A 294 7.90 14.48 -1.78
C HIS A 294 7.55 13.66 -3.01
N HIS A 295 7.69 12.35 -2.94
CA HIS A 295 7.54 11.45 -4.07
C HIS A 295 6.53 10.36 -3.77
N ALA A 296 5.82 9.91 -4.79
CA ALA A 296 4.92 8.77 -4.70
C ALA A 296 5.05 7.90 -5.96
N VAL A 297 5.08 6.58 -5.76
CA VAL A 297 5.13 5.59 -6.83
C VAL A 297 3.90 4.71 -6.76
N PHE A 298 3.17 4.60 -7.85
CA PHE A 298 1.94 3.84 -7.99
C PHE A 298 2.21 2.62 -8.85
N LYS A 299 1.78 1.46 -8.40
CA LYS A 299 1.98 0.21 -9.14
C LYS A 299 0.84 -0.77 -8.90
N PRO A 300 0.51 -1.66 -9.87
CA PRO A 300 -0.38 -2.79 -9.60
C PRO A 300 0.20 -3.68 -8.50
N LEU A 301 -0.63 -4.20 -7.61
CA LEU A 301 -0.22 -5.15 -6.57
C LEU A 301 -0.07 -6.56 -7.17
N GLN A 302 0.79 -6.69 -8.16
CA GLN A 302 1.06 -7.98 -8.79
C GLN A 302 1.96 -8.83 -7.89
N THR A 303 1.54 -10.06 -7.65
CA THR A 303 2.40 -11.10 -7.08
C THR A 303 2.78 -12.08 -8.18
N LYS A 304 3.99 -12.66 -8.09
CA LYS A 304 4.50 -13.70 -9.01
C LYS A 304 3.66 -14.97 -9.10
N LEU A 305 2.63 -15.10 -8.31
CA LEU A 305 1.70 -16.23 -8.29
C LEU A 305 0.72 -16.23 -9.46
N SER A 306 1.13 -15.76 -10.64
CA SER A 306 0.49 -16.19 -11.86
C SER A 306 0.87 -17.66 -12.10
N LEU A 307 0.09 -18.57 -11.55
CA LEU A 307 0.18 -20.03 -11.78
C LEU A 307 -0.13 -20.40 -13.23
N THR A 308 -0.48 -19.44 -14.06
CA THR A 308 -0.72 -19.60 -15.48
C THR A 308 0.48 -19.06 -16.25
N ASN A 309 0.95 -19.82 -17.23
CA ASN A 309 2.06 -19.46 -18.13
C ASN A 309 1.83 -18.18 -18.97
N TYR A 310 0.82 -17.40 -18.66
CA TYR A 310 0.49 -16.15 -19.32
C TYR A 310 0.86 -15.01 -18.39
N ALA A 311 2.00 -14.39 -18.62
CA ALA A 311 2.34 -13.09 -18.06
C ALA A 311 1.39 -12.05 -18.67
N THR A 312 0.16 -11.97 -18.20
CA THR A 312 -0.79 -10.96 -18.61
C THR A 312 -0.82 -9.87 -17.55
N LEU A 313 -0.69 -8.65 -18.01
CA LEU A 313 -0.86 -7.48 -17.15
C LEU A 313 -2.33 -7.37 -16.74
N SER A 314 -2.61 -7.24 -15.45
CA SER A 314 -3.99 -7.12 -15.00
C SER A 314 -4.56 -5.74 -15.35
N ALA A 315 -5.59 -5.73 -16.18
CA ALA A 315 -6.33 -4.53 -16.54
C ALA A 315 -6.93 -3.85 -15.30
N TYR A 316 -7.48 -4.63 -14.38
CA TYR A 316 -8.09 -4.10 -13.14
C TYR A 316 -7.06 -3.50 -12.20
N GLY A 317 -5.89 -4.12 -12.04
CA GLY A 317 -4.80 -3.58 -11.25
C GLY A 317 -4.30 -2.24 -11.79
N ILE A 318 -4.26 -2.07 -13.12
CA ILE A 318 -3.90 -0.78 -13.75
C ILE A 318 -4.98 0.28 -13.44
N VAL A 319 -6.26 -0.07 -13.60
CA VAL A 319 -7.36 0.86 -13.26
C VAL A 319 -7.28 1.28 -11.81
N ALA A 320 -7.08 0.34 -10.88
CA ALA A 320 -6.90 0.64 -9.46
C ALA A 320 -5.70 1.58 -9.21
N THR A 321 -4.59 1.36 -9.92
CA THR A 321 -3.39 2.21 -9.85
C THR A 321 -3.70 3.65 -10.28
N ILE A 322 -4.46 3.85 -11.35
CA ILE A 322 -4.86 5.18 -11.82
C ILE A 322 -5.87 5.84 -10.87
N VAL A 323 -6.75 5.06 -10.25
CA VAL A 323 -7.65 5.57 -9.21
C VAL A 323 -6.85 6.14 -8.03
N ASP A 324 -5.85 5.41 -7.54
CA ASP A 324 -5.00 5.88 -6.45
C ASP A 324 -4.16 7.11 -6.86
N LEU A 325 -3.68 7.15 -8.10
CA LEU A 325 -2.98 8.32 -8.64
C LEU A 325 -3.91 9.55 -8.63
N PHE A 326 -5.15 9.44 -9.10
CA PHE A 326 -6.09 10.55 -9.11
C PHE A 326 -6.44 11.03 -7.70
N GLN A 327 -6.62 10.12 -6.75
CA GLN A 327 -6.83 10.48 -5.34
C GLN A 327 -5.61 11.22 -4.75
N HIS A 328 -4.40 10.79 -5.11
CA HIS A 328 -3.18 11.46 -4.68
C HIS A 328 -3.05 12.87 -5.26
N LEU A 329 -3.41 13.06 -6.52
CA LEU A 329 -3.38 14.36 -7.21
C LEU A 329 -4.57 15.26 -6.82
N GLY A 330 -5.53 14.80 -6.00
CA GLY A 330 -6.68 15.57 -5.56
C GLY A 330 -7.85 15.60 -6.56
N HIS A 331 -7.88 14.67 -7.51
CA HIS A 331 -8.95 14.51 -8.50
C HIS A 331 -9.97 13.43 -8.05
N ASP A 332 -10.48 13.53 -6.82
CA ASP A 332 -11.32 12.51 -6.17
C ASP A 332 -12.57 12.16 -7.01
N LYS A 333 -13.23 13.15 -7.62
CA LYS A 333 -14.42 12.90 -8.47
C LYS A 333 -14.11 12.01 -9.69
N CYS A 334 -12.94 12.21 -10.30
CA CYS A 334 -12.53 11.40 -11.45
C CYS A 334 -12.09 10.00 -11.00
N ALA A 335 -11.47 9.90 -9.83
CA ALA A 335 -11.14 8.62 -9.20
C ALA A 335 -12.40 7.80 -8.92
N ASP A 336 -13.42 8.41 -8.32
CA ASP A 336 -14.69 7.75 -8.02
C ASP A 336 -15.46 7.35 -9.29
N ALA A 337 -15.43 8.18 -10.33
CA ALA A 337 -16.03 7.86 -11.60
C ALA A 337 -15.34 6.64 -12.25
N LEU A 338 -14.02 6.63 -12.30
CA LEU A 338 -13.24 5.53 -12.86
C LEU A 338 -13.45 4.23 -12.06
N TRP A 339 -13.49 4.32 -10.73
CA TRP A 339 -13.80 3.19 -9.87
C TRP A 339 -15.21 2.63 -10.11
N SER A 340 -16.19 3.50 -10.24
CA SER A 340 -17.58 3.11 -10.51
C SER A 340 -17.73 2.39 -11.85
N GLU A 341 -17.02 2.85 -12.90
CA GLU A 341 -17.03 2.17 -14.20
C GLU A 341 -16.32 0.82 -14.16
N MET A 342 -15.27 0.69 -13.38
CA MET A 342 -14.62 -0.60 -13.15
C MET A 342 -15.59 -1.60 -12.50
N LEU A 343 -16.31 -1.19 -11.45
CA LEU A 343 -17.32 -2.03 -10.79
C LEU A 343 -18.43 -2.41 -11.76
N ARG A 344 -18.94 -1.45 -12.53
CA ARG A 344 -19.99 -1.69 -13.52
C ARG A 344 -19.53 -2.70 -14.58
N THR A 345 -18.32 -2.58 -15.11
CA THR A 345 -17.76 -3.53 -16.08
C THR A 345 -17.70 -4.94 -15.51
N MET A 346 -17.36 -5.09 -14.22
CA MET A 346 -17.37 -6.38 -13.52
C MET A 346 -18.79 -6.95 -13.36
N ASP A 347 -19.77 -6.10 -13.04
CA ASP A 347 -21.18 -6.50 -12.87
C ASP A 347 -21.83 -6.90 -14.20
N GLU A 348 -21.44 -6.26 -15.31
CA GLU A 348 -21.84 -6.63 -16.67
C GLU A 348 -21.26 -7.99 -17.11
N GLY A 349 -20.40 -8.61 -16.28
CA GLY A 349 -19.82 -9.91 -16.53
C GLY A 349 -18.60 -9.89 -17.47
N ILE A 350 -18.12 -8.72 -17.85
CA ILE A 350 -16.90 -8.54 -18.62
C ILE A 350 -15.70 -8.77 -17.71
N ARG A 351 -15.09 -9.94 -17.81
CA ARG A 351 -14.03 -10.40 -16.91
C ARG A 351 -12.91 -11.08 -17.66
N THR A 352 -11.69 -10.86 -17.20
CA THR A 352 -10.52 -11.56 -17.73
C THR A 352 -10.47 -13.01 -17.27
N GLN A 353 -9.70 -13.84 -17.97
CA GLN A 353 -9.61 -15.29 -17.69
C GLN A 353 -9.16 -15.60 -16.25
N GLU A 354 -8.28 -14.77 -15.69
CA GLU A 354 -7.79 -14.92 -14.30
C GLU A 354 -8.92 -14.76 -13.26
N PHE A 355 -10.03 -14.11 -13.63
CA PHE A 355 -11.21 -13.90 -12.78
C PHE A 355 -12.43 -14.71 -13.25
N GLY A 356 -12.18 -15.80 -13.98
CA GLY A 356 -13.22 -16.72 -14.44
C GLY A 356 -14.03 -16.22 -15.63
N GLY A 357 -13.60 -15.17 -16.31
CA GLY A 357 -14.19 -14.66 -17.53
C GLY A 357 -13.56 -15.24 -18.80
N LYS A 358 -13.92 -14.68 -19.95
CA LYS A 358 -13.39 -15.04 -21.26
C LYS A 358 -12.76 -13.87 -22.00
N ASP A 359 -12.85 -12.68 -21.42
CA ASP A 359 -12.48 -11.45 -22.08
C ASP A 359 -10.97 -11.18 -21.97
N ASN A 360 -10.47 -10.37 -22.89
CA ASN A 360 -9.10 -9.92 -22.89
C ASN A 360 -8.98 -8.59 -22.08
N GLY A 361 -7.84 -8.36 -21.44
CA GLY A 361 -7.59 -7.11 -20.69
C GLY A 361 -7.79 -5.85 -21.53
N GLU A 362 -7.45 -5.91 -22.81
CA GLU A 362 -7.70 -4.82 -23.77
C GLU A 362 -9.19 -4.50 -23.92
N TYR A 363 -10.05 -5.52 -24.01
CA TYR A 363 -11.49 -5.33 -24.11
C TYR A 363 -12.07 -4.70 -22.86
N VAL A 364 -11.61 -5.11 -21.67
CA VAL A 364 -11.99 -4.51 -20.38
C VAL A 364 -11.65 -3.01 -20.36
N ILE A 365 -10.44 -2.65 -20.73
CA ILE A 365 -10.00 -1.24 -20.76
C ILE A 365 -10.79 -0.43 -21.79
N CYS A 366 -10.99 -0.98 -23.01
CA CYS A 366 -11.78 -0.32 -24.03
C CYS A 366 -13.22 -0.05 -23.58
N ASN A 367 -13.85 -1.00 -22.87
CA ASN A 367 -15.20 -0.79 -22.34
C ASN A 367 -15.22 0.34 -21.31
N ILE A 368 -14.31 0.31 -20.34
CA ILE A 368 -14.22 1.38 -19.33
C ILE A 368 -13.99 2.75 -19.99
N VAL A 369 -13.06 2.84 -20.93
CA VAL A 369 -12.76 4.08 -21.67
C VAL A 369 -13.98 4.61 -22.45
N ASN A 370 -14.70 3.73 -23.14
CA ASN A 370 -15.89 4.09 -23.87
C ASN A 370 -17.00 4.59 -22.95
N ASN A 371 -17.24 3.91 -21.84
CA ASN A 371 -18.25 4.31 -20.85
C ASN A 371 -17.91 5.68 -20.24
N LEU A 372 -16.65 5.94 -19.90
CA LEU A 372 -16.19 7.25 -19.41
C LEU A 372 -16.43 8.36 -20.46
N ARG A 373 -16.14 8.10 -21.73
CA ARG A 373 -16.37 9.07 -22.82
C ARG A 373 -17.87 9.35 -22.99
N CYS A 374 -18.72 8.34 -22.95
CA CYS A 374 -20.16 8.51 -23.08
C CYS A 374 -20.74 9.34 -21.91
N ARG A 375 -20.28 9.13 -20.68
CA ARG A 375 -20.70 9.95 -19.54
C ARG A 375 -20.25 11.40 -19.64
N SER A 376 -19.06 11.65 -20.13
CA SER A 376 -18.53 13.00 -20.30
C SER A 376 -19.28 13.81 -21.35
N LEU A 377 -19.90 13.15 -22.33
CA LEU A 377 -20.74 13.78 -23.35
C LEU A 377 -22.16 14.10 -22.85
N GLY A 378 -22.63 13.40 -21.81
CA GLY A 378 -23.93 13.63 -21.19
C GLY A 378 -23.93 14.66 -20.05
N MET A 379 -22.78 15.23 -19.69
CA MET A 379 -22.62 16.27 -18.68
C MET A 379 -22.32 17.66 -19.26
N ALA A 380 -22.58 17.87 -20.56
CA ALA A 380 -22.48 19.15 -21.25
C ALA A 380 -23.83 19.85 -21.35
#